data_4156a00782e86e9d256403dfaf26ab7d
#
_entry.id   4156a00782e86e9d256403dfaf26ab7d
#
_cell.length_a   1.000
_cell.length_b   1.000
_cell.length_c   1.000
_cell.angle_alpha   90.00
_cell.angle_beta   90.00
_cell.angle_gamma   90.00
#
_symmetry.space_group_name_H-M   'P 1'
#
loop_
_entity.id
_entity.type
_entity.pdbx_description
1 polymer ?
#
loop_
_entity_poly.entity_id
_entity_poly.type
_entity_poly.pdbx_seq_one_letter_code
_entity_poly.pdbx_strand_id
1 'polypeptide(L)' 'MPKLLIADDHPLFRAALRGAAADAVANLSVLEAESLDGVLEALETHADIDLVLLDLHMPGNHGLAGLAAIRAQY' A
#
# COMPACT_ATOMS: atom_id res chain seq x y z
N MET A 1 -0.31 -4.42 16.79
CA MET A 1 0.41 -4.99 15.64
C MET A 1 0.52 -3.94 14.54
N PRO A 2 1.72 -3.67 14.05
CA PRO A 2 1.87 -2.73 12.93
C PRO A 2 1.23 -3.31 11.66
N LYS A 3 0.63 -2.45 10.87
CA LYS A 3 -0.05 -2.83 9.63
C LYS A 3 0.46 -1.98 8.48
N LEU A 4 0.95 -2.65 7.44
CA LEU A 4 1.52 -2.04 6.25
C LEU A 4 0.67 -2.39 5.03
N LEU A 5 0.38 -1.40 4.20
CA LEU A 5 -0.20 -1.62 2.89
C LEU A 5 0.88 -1.41 1.83
N ILE A 6 1.11 -2.42 1.00
CA ILE A 6 2.04 -2.33 -0.13
C ILE A 6 1.20 -2.25 -1.41
N ALA A 7 1.35 -1.17 -2.13
CA ALA A 7 0.60 -0.90 -3.34
C ALA A 7 1.53 -0.86 -4.54
N ASP A 8 1.51 -1.92 -5.35
CA ASP A 8 2.37 -2.11 -6.52
C ASP A 8 1.70 -3.09 -7.47
N ASP A 9 1.78 -2.83 -8.76
CA ASP A 9 1.18 -3.70 -9.78
C ASP A 9 2.12 -4.81 -10.27
N HIS A 10 3.33 -4.91 -9.70
CA HIS A 10 4.31 -5.94 -10.07
C HIS A 10 4.34 -7.03 -8.99
N PRO A 11 3.73 -8.21 -9.23
CA PRO A 11 3.59 -9.24 -8.19
C PRO A 11 4.91 -9.68 -7.57
N LEU A 12 5.97 -9.84 -8.35
CA LEU A 12 7.26 -10.28 -7.83
C LEU A 12 7.92 -9.21 -6.96
N PHE A 13 7.83 -7.96 -7.37
CA PHE A 13 8.37 -6.85 -6.58
C PHE A 13 7.59 -6.67 -5.28
N ARG A 14 6.27 -6.77 -5.37
CA ARG A 14 5.39 -6.70 -4.20
C ARG A 14 5.72 -7.81 -3.19
N ALA A 15 5.94 -9.03 -3.67
CA ALA A 15 6.33 -10.15 -2.82
C ALA A 15 7.69 -9.91 -2.14
N ALA A 16 8.65 -9.34 -2.88
CA ALA A 16 9.96 -9.01 -2.32
C ALA A 16 9.87 -7.94 -1.23
N LEU A 17 9.06 -6.91 -1.45
CA LEU A 17 8.84 -5.87 -0.44
C LEU A 17 8.17 -6.44 0.81
N ARG A 18 7.19 -7.31 0.63
CA ARG A 18 6.51 -7.97 1.73
C ARG A 18 7.49 -8.77 2.59
N GLY A 19 8.36 -9.56 1.96
CA GLY A 19 9.36 -10.35 2.66
C GLY A 19 10.34 -9.46 3.42
N ALA A 20 10.85 -8.42 2.78
CA ALA A 20 11.80 -7.50 3.40
C ALA A 20 11.16 -6.77 4.59
N ALA A 21 9.92 -6.33 4.46
CA ALA A 21 9.21 -5.65 5.54
C ALA A 21 8.95 -6.59 6.72
N ALA A 22 8.56 -7.82 6.45
CA ALA A 22 8.31 -8.81 7.48
C ALA A 22 9.58 -9.16 8.26
N ASP A 23 10.72 -9.15 7.59
CA ASP A 23 12.01 -9.39 8.25
C ASP A 23 12.44 -8.21 9.12
N ALA A 24 12.07 -7.00 8.73
CA ALA A 24 12.49 -5.77 9.42
C ALA A 24 11.61 -5.44 10.63
N VAL A 25 10.33 -5.82 10.60
CA VAL A 25 9.37 -5.44 11.64
C VAL A 25 8.68 -6.67 12.22
N ALA A 26 8.83 -6.89 13.51
CA ALA A 26 8.21 -8.03 14.20
C ALA A 26 6.69 -7.87 14.23
N ASN A 27 5.99 -8.97 14.01
CA ASN A 27 4.52 -9.05 14.05
C ASN A 27 3.82 -8.13 13.03
N LEU A 28 4.49 -7.84 11.92
CA LEU A 28 3.93 -6.99 10.88
C LEU A 28 2.79 -7.69 10.14
N SER A 29 1.65 -7.01 10.02
CA SER A 29 0.55 -7.44 9.18
C SER A 29 0.67 -6.69 7.85
N VAL A 30 0.69 -7.42 6.73
CA VAL A 30 0.88 -6.84 5.40
C VAL A 30 -0.38 -7.01 4.57
N LEU A 31 -0.87 -5.91 4.04
CA LEU A 31 -1.93 -5.89 3.04
C LEU A 31 -1.33 -5.51 1.70
N GLU A 32 -1.96 -5.92 0.62
CA GLU A 32 -1.47 -5.64 -0.74
C GLU A 32 -2.58 -5.06 -1.60
N ALA A 33 -2.21 -4.13 -2.48
CA ALA A 33 -3.10 -3.57 -3.49
C ALA A 33 -2.32 -3.45 -4.80
N GLU A 34 -3.00 -3.54 -5.93
CA GLU A 34 -2.37 -3.46 -7.25
C GLU A 34 -2.87 -2.29 -8.08
N SER A 35 -3.71 -1.44 -7.49
CA SER A 35 -4.25 -0.25 -8.14
C SER A 35 -4.58 0.81 -7.11
N LEU A 36 -4.78 2.04 -7.56
CA LEU A 36 -5.20 3.13 -6.67
C LEU A 36 -6.56 2.83 -6.03
N ASP A 37 -7.50 2.29 -6.81
CA ASP A 37 -8.81 1.92 -6.28
C ASP A 37 -8.68 0.88 -5.16
N GLY A 38 -7.77 -0.09 -5.32
CA GLY A 38 -7.48 -1.07 -4.28
C GLY A 38 -6.91 -0.44 -3.03
N VAL A 39 -6.06 0.58 -3.17
CA VAL A 39 -5.51 1.32 -2.02
C VAL A 39 -6.63 2.02 -1.25
N LEU A 40 -7.49 2.75 -1.97
CA LEU A 40 -8.59 3.49 -1.33
C LEU A 40 -9.56 2.54 -0.64
N GLU A 41 -9.87 1.41 -1.26
CA GLU A 41 -10.73 0.39 -0.67
C GLU A 41 -10.10 -0.20 0.60
N ALA A 42 -8.81 -0.49 0.58
CA ALA A 42 -8.11 -1.02 1.75
C ALA A 42 -8.10 -0.01 2.90
N LEU A 43 -7.89 1.27 2.61
CA LEU A 43 -7.91 2.31 3.63
C LEU A 43 -9.30 2.50 4.24
N GLU A 44 -10.35 2.33 3.46
CA GLU A 44 -11.72 2.35 3.99
C GLU A 44 -12.03 1.16 4.88
N THR A 45 -11.57 -0.03 4.48
CA THR A 45 -11.86 -1.28 5.18
C THR A 45 -10.99 -1.44 6.44
N HIS A 46 -9.75 -0.96 6.38
CA HIS A 46 -8.76 -1.12 7.44
C HIS A 46 -8.28 0.25 7.94
N ALA A 47 -9.00 0.82 8.89
CA ALA A 47 -8.67 2.15 9.43
C ALA A 47 -7.38 2.15 10.25
N ASP A 48 -6.84 0.99 10.59
CA ASP A 48 -5.66 0.82 11.43
C ASP A 48 -4.35 0.64 10.64
N ILE A 49 -4.36 0.94 9.35
CA ILE A 49 -3.13 0.91 8.55
C ILE A 49 -2.18 2.02 9.02
N ASP A 50 -0.95 1.63 9.34
CA ASP A 50 0.06 2.56 9.88
C ASP A 50 0.90 3.20 8.79
N LEU A 51 1.16 2.47 7.68
CA LEU A 51 2.03 2.94 6.61
C LEU A 51 1.58 2.38 5.27
N VAL A 52 1.68 3.20 4.23
CA VAL A 52 1.42 2.79 2.85
C VAL A 52 2.69 3.02 2.03
N LEU A 53 3.16 1.96 1.36
CA LEU A 53 4.21 2.05 0.35
C LEU A 53 3.50 2.08 -1.01
N LEU A 54 3.58 3.21 -1.69
CA LEU A 54 2.81 3.47 -2.91
C LEU A 54 3.72 3.58 -4.13
N ASP A 55 3.50 2.70 -5.12
CA ASP A 55 4.11 2.85 -6.44
C ASP A 55 3.32 3.90 -7.23
N LEU A 56 3.99 4.96 -7.64
CA LEU A 56 3.36 6.05 -8.35
C LEU A 56 3.02 5.72 -9.82
N HIS A 57 3.41 4.55 -10.29
CA HIS A 57 3.17 4.10 -11.67
C HIS A 57 2.08 3.04 -11.79
N MET A 58 1.30 2.82 -10.74
CA MET A 58 0.20 1.86 -10.78
C MET A 58 -0.96 2.34 -11.66
N PRO A 59 -1.76 1.41 -12.22
CA PRO A 59 -3.00 1.77 -12.89
C PRO A 59 -3.91 2.60 -11.99
N GLY A 60 -4.50 3.64 -12.54
CA GLY A 60 -5.36 4.57 -11.79
C GLY A 60 -4.60 5.63 -11.00
N ASN A 61 -3.28 5.54 -10.95
CA ASN A 61 -2.43 6.49 -10.26
C ASN A 61 -1.68 7.34 -11.30
N HIS A 62 -1.82 8.64 -11.21
CA HIS A 62 -1.18 9.59 -12.11
C HIS A 62 -0.07 10.36 -11.36
N GLY A 63 0.85 9.64 -10.75
CA GLY A 63 1.96 10.21 -10.00
C GLY A 63 1.46 10.95 -8.76
N LEU A 64 1.79 12.23 -8.63
CA LEU A 64 1.41 13.01 -7.46
C LEU A 64 -0.10 13.18 -7.30
N ALA A 65 -0.87 13.04 -8.38
CA ALA A 65 -2.33 13.14 -8.31
C ALA A 65 -2.92 12.00 -7.48
N GLY A 66 -2.40 10.77 -7.63
CA GLY A 66 -2.84 9.63 -6.82
C GLY A 66 -2.55 9.83 -5.35
N LEU A 67 -1.34 10.30 -5.02
CA LEU A 67 -0.95 10.59 -3.65
C LEU A 67 -1.84 11.70 -3.05
N ALA A 68 -2.13 12.74 -3.83
CA ALA A 68 -3.00 13.83 -3.38
C ALA A 68 -4.42 13.34 -3.09
N ALA A 69 -4.95 12.41 -3.89
CA ALA A 69 -6.27 11.83 -3.66
C ALA A 69 -6.31 11.05 -2.35
N ILE A 70 -5.27 10.26 -2.05
CA ILE A 70 -5.19 9.53 -0.79
C ILE A 70 -5.12 10.50 0.39
N ARG A 71 -4.29 11.52 0.32
CA ARG A 71 -4.13 12.50 1.39
C ARG A 71 -5.38 13.33 1.63
N ALA A 72 -6.18 13.56 0.59
CA ALA A 72 -7.43 14.31 0.72
C ALA A 72 -8.49 13.51 1.50
N GLN A 73 -8.42 12.18 1.45
CA GLN A 73 -9.36 11.29 2.14
C GLN A 73 -8.86 10.81 3.50
N TYR A 74 -7.58 10.66 3.65
CA TYR A 74 -6.94 10.05 4.81
C TYR A 74 -5.72 10.85 5.25
#